data_1f674c817627a8cbdc4c2f789d640b42
#
_entry.id   1f674c817627a8cbdc4c2f789d640b42
#
_cell.length_a   1.000
_cell.length_b   1.000
_cell.length_c   1.000
_cell.angle_alpha   90.00
_cell.angle_beta   90.00
_cell.angle_gamma   90.00
#
_symmetry.space_group_name_H-M   'P 1'
#
loop_
_entity.id
_entity.type
_entity.pdbx_description
1 polymer ?
#
loop_
_entity_poly.entity_id
_entity_poly.type
_entity_poly.pdbx_seq_one_letter_code
_entity_poly.pdbx_strand_id
1 'polypeptide(L)'
;MQGELLGSVASELGLKKGTPVTYRAGDQPNNALSLNVLNPGEIAATGGTSGVVYGVNGKVNYDTLSRVNTFAHVNHSADRTRLGVLLCINGVGILNSWVKRNVAPEGISYPALNELAATVPIGSEGLSILPFGNGAERMLQNKQVDCSIHGLNFNIHNKAHIARAAQEGIVFSFKYGMDIMNEMGIDIGVIRAGNANLFLSPIFRDALAGVTGTVIELYDTNGAVGAAKGAGIGAGIYASAEEAFASLKKINVIEPDGLKADKYCGAFEVWKERLEKALA
;
A
#
# COMPACT_ATOMS: atom_id res chain seq x y z
N MET A 1 4.70 -28.45 2.07
CA MET A 1 5.98 -28.83 2.70
C MET A 1 7.11 -28.39 1.79
N GLN A 2 8.05 -27.60 2.31
CA GLN A 2 9.24 -27.13 1.59
C GLN A 2 10.46 -28.02 1.87
N GLY A 3 10.46 -28.70 3.01
CA GLY A 3 11.53 -29.57 3.46
C GLY A 3 11.63 -29.62 4.97
N GLU A 4 12.77 -30.01 5.48
CA GLU A 4 13.07 -30.09 6.90
C GLU A 4 14.40 -29.39 7.21
N LEU A 5 14.53 -28.90 8.44
CA LEU A 5 15.73 -28.23 8.91
C LEU A 5 16.89 -29.22 9.03
N LEU A 6 18.02 -28.91 8.37
CA LEU A 6 19.24 -29.74 8.43
C LEU A 6 19.80 -29.74 9.86
N GLY A 7 20.43 -30.89 10.25
CA GLY A 7 20.97 -31.05 11.60
C GLY A 7 22.03 -30.01 11.98
N SER A 8 22.90 -29.60 11.04
CA SER A 8 23.90 -28.54 11.26
C SER A 8 23.26 -27.21 11.57
N VAL A 9 22.27 -26.79 10.77
CA VAL A 9 21.54 -25.54 10.95
C VAL A 9 20.69 -25.56 12.23
N ALA A 10 20.06 -26.69 12.52
CA ALA A 10 19.30 -26.88 13.75
C ALA A 10 20.17 -26.68 15.00
N SER A 11 21.38 -27.25 14.98
CA SER A 11 22.34 -27.09 16.08
C SER A 11 22.79 -25.65 16.27
N GLU A 12 23.08 -24.93 15.17
CA GLU A 12 23.46 -23.52 15.15
C GLU A 12 22.37 -22.61 15.70
N LEU A 13 21.12 -22.87 15.31
CA LEU A 13 19.95 -22.08 15.71
C LEU A 13 19.33 -22.49 17.05
N GLY A 14 19.85 -23.53 17.70
CA GLY A 14 19.26 -24.08 18.94
C GLY A 14 17.87 -24.72 18.68
N LEU A 15 17.62 -25.20 17.48
CA LEU A 15 16.36 -25.81 17.08
C LEU A 15 16.48 -27.34 16.97
N LYS A 16 15.35 -28.02 16.83
CA LYS A 16 15.30 -29.48 16.69
C LYS A 16 15.58 -29.88 15.24
N LYS A 17 16.50 -30.86 15.02
CA LYS A 17 16.69 -31.48 13.71
C LYS A 17 15.37 -32.02 13.17
N GLY A 18 15.10 -31.81 11.88
CA GLY A 18 13.88 -32.28 11.25
C GLY A 18 12.66 -31.40 11.52
N THR A 19 12.86 -30.19 12.10
CA THR A 19 11.78 -29.18 12.18
C THR A 19 11.28 -28.92 10.77
N PRO A 20 9.97 -29.09 10.49
CA PRO A 20 9.43 -28.91 9.15
C PRO A 20 9.47 -27.46 8.70
N VAL A 21 9.92 -27.22 7.48
CA VAL A 21 9.81 -25.93 6.77
C VAL A 21 8.58 -26.01 5.88
N THR A 22 7.47 -25.46 6.32
CA THR A 22 6.15 -25.68 5.73
C THR A 22 5.67 -24.51 4.88
N TYR A 23 6.32 -23.35 5.01
CA TYR A 23 5.94 -22.14 4.33
C TYR A 23 7.16 -21.32 3.93
N ARG A 24 7.08 -20.67 2.76
CA ARG A 24 8.07 -19.72 2.27
C ARG A 24 7.40 -18.74 1.32
N ALA A 25 7.53 -17.45 1.59
CA ALA A 25 7.07 -16.38 0.70
C ALA A 25 7.95 -15.14 0.85
N GLY A 26 7.83 -14.20 -0.08
CA GLY A 26 8.43 -12.87 0.03
C GLY A 26 7.72 -12.01 1.08
N ASP A 27 8.28 -10.83 1.36
CA ASP A 27 7.78 -9.88 2.35
C ASP A 27 6.35 -9.39 2.05
N GLN A 28 6.04 -9.05 0.81
CA GLN A 28 4.73 -8.53 0.44
C GLN A 28 3.62 -9.60 0.48
N PRO A 29 3.80 -10.83 -0.04
CA PRO A 29 2.89 -11.93 0.23
C PRO A 29 2.70 -12.23 1.73
N ASN A 30 3.76 -12.13 2.55
CA ASN A 30 3.66 -12.28 4.00
C ASN A 30 2.82 -11.18 4.64
N ASN A 31 2.99 -9.93 4.20
CA ASN A 31 2.18 -8.82 4.67
C ASN A 31 0.70 -9.00 4.26
N ALA A 32 0.43 -9.38 3.02
CA ALA A 32 -0.93 -9.68 2.55
C ALA A 32 -1.56 -10.84 3.36
N LEU A 33 -0.80 -11.91 3.60
CA LEU A 33 -1.27 -13.01 4.45
C LEU A 33 -1.59 -12.54 5.87
N SER A 34 -0.74 -11.69 6.48
CA SER A 34 -0.98 -11.18 7.83
C SER A 34 -2.31 -10.42 7.96
N LEU A 35 -2.73 -9.76 6.89
CA LEU A 35 -3.96 -8.99 6.76
C LEU A 35 -5.15 -9.86 6.32
N ASN A 36 -4.98 -11.18 6.21
CA ASN A 36 -5.99 -12.10 5.69
C ASN A 36 -6.51 -11.70 4.28
N VAL A 37 -5.60 -11.21 3.44
CA VAL A 37 -5.86 -10.88 2.04
C VAL A 37 -5.63 -12.14 1.22
N LEU A 38 -6.70 -12.89 0.95
CA LEU A 38 -6.67 -14.22 0.36
C LEU A 38 -7.58 -14.39 -0.86
N ASN A 39 -8.53 -13.47 -1.05
CA ASN A 39 -9.56 -13.60 -2.08
C ASN A 39 -9.43 -12.53 -3.16
N PRO A 40 -9.91 -12.80 -4.39
CA PRO A 40 -9.94 -11.81 -5.45
C PRO A 40 -10.67 -10.52 -5.03
N GLY A 41 -10.12 -9.38 -5.41
CA GLY A 41 -10.64 -8.07 -5.04
C GLY A 41 -10.19 -7.56 -3.67
N GLU A 42 -9.51 -8.38 -2.86
CA GLU A 42 -8.91 -7.93 -1.61
C GLU A 42 -7.52 -7.33 -1.90
N ILE A 43 -7.25 -6.18 -1.31
CA ILE A 43 -5.98 -5.44 -1.44
C ILE A 43 -5.29 -5.35 -0.08
N ALA A 44 -3.99 -5.64 -0.05
CA ALA A 44 -3.11 -5.25 1.04
C ALA A 44 -2.33 -4.00 0.63
N ALA A 45 -2.39 -2.94 1.44
CA ALA A 45 -1.66 -1.70 1.19
C ALA A 45 -0.68 -1.39 2.30
N THR A 46 0.48 -0.85 1.92
CA THR A 46 1.53 -0.41 2.86
C THR A 46 2.02 0.96 2.47
N GLY A 47 1.99 1.91 3.40
CA GLY A 47 2.51 3.27 3.22
C GLY A 47 3.77 3.52 4.06
N GLY A 48 4.77 2.65 3.91
CA GLY A 48 6.08 2.75 4.58
C GLY A 48 7.06 3.65 3.84
N THR A 49 8.35 3.35 3.90
CA THR A 49 9.41 4.02 3.12
C THR A 49 9.04 4.07 1.65
N SER A 50 8.62 2.92 1.10
CA SER A 50 7.94 2.79 -0.19
C SER A 50 6.45 2.54 0.02
N GLY A 51 5.64 2.88 -0.98
CA GLY A 51 4.24 2.50 -1.07
C GLY A 51 4.11 1.16 -1.78
N VAL A 52 3.27 0.30 -1.26
CA VAL A 52 2.97 -0.99 -1.88
C VAL A 52 1.47 -1.19 -1.95
N VAL A 53 1.01 -1.65 -3.10
CA VAL A 53 -0.33 -2.17 -3.30
C VAL A 53 -0.21 -3.62 -3.78
N TYR A 54 -0.82 -4.54 -3.07
CA TYR A 54 -0.81 -5.95 -3.37
C TYR A 54 -2.24 -6.47 -3.47
N GLY A 55 -2.66 -6.79 -4.69
CA GLY A 55 -4.01 -7.28 -4.96
C GLY A 55 -4.04 -8.79 -5.26
N VAL A 56 -5.17 -9.43 -4.98
CA VAL A 56 -5.39 -10.83 -5.35
C VAL A 56 -6.28 -10.90 -6.59
N ASN A 57 -5.80 -11.60 -7.63
CA ASN A 57 -6.55 -11.89 -8.85
C ASN A 57 -6.96 -13.36 -8.88
N GLY A 58 -8.22 -13.63 -9.23
CA GLY A 58 -8.76 -14.98 -9.39
C GLY A 58 -8.61 -15.57 -10.80
N LYS A 59 -8.05 -14.81 -11.74
CA LYS A 59 -7.87 -15.20 -13.14
C LYS A 59 -6.40 -15.19 -13.52
N VAL A 60 -6.00 -16.09 -14.43
CA VAL A 60 -4.66 -16.05 -15.03
C VAL A 60 -4.62 -14.84 -15.96
N ASN A 61 -3.98 -13.79 -15.51
CA ASN A 61 -3.83 -12.54 -16.23
C ASN A 61 -2.53 -11.84 -15.83
N TYR A 62 -2.01 -10.98 -16.69
CA TYR A 62 -0.84 -10.15 -16.45
C TYR A 62 -1.00 -8.80 -17.18
N ASP A 63 -0.34 -7.78 -16.68
CA ASP A 63 -0.31 -6.48 -17.35
C ASP A 63 0.62 -6.53 -18.57
N THR A 64 0.06 -6.30 -19.76
CA THR A 64 0.82 -6.36 -21.03
C THR A 64 1.87 -5.27 -21.16
N LEU A 65 1.75 -4.19 -20.38
CA LEU A 65 2.73 -3.10 -20.28
C LEU A 65 3.78 -3.33 -19.20
N SER A 66 3.68 -4.44 -18.45
CA SER A 66 4.60 -4.81 -17.36
C SER A 66 4.70 -3.76 -16.25
N ARG A 67 3.61 -3.03 -15.98
CA ARG A 67 3.54 -1.97 -14.94
C ARG A 67 3.45 -2.53 -13.52
N VAL A 68 3.09 -3.80 -13.37
CA VAL A 68 2.98 -4.53 -12.11
C VAL A 68 3.62 -5.91 -12.23
N ASN A 69 3.98 -6.51 -11.10
CA ASN A 69 4.42 -7.91 -11.05
C ASN A 69 3.24 -8.84 -10.77
N THR A 70 3.19 -9.98 -11.46
CA THR A 70 2.17 -11.02 -11.21
C THR A 70 2.86 -12.34 -10.89
N PHE A 71 2.46 -13.01 -9.81
CA PHE A 71 3.00 -14.30 -9.38
C PHE A 71 1.96 -15.10 -8.57
N ALA A 72 2.25 -16.37 -8.29
CA ALA A 72 1.36 -17.18 -7.48
C ALA A 72 1.22 -16.61 -6.07
N HIS A 73 -0.02 -16.40 -5.62
CA HIS A 73 -0.31 -15.98 -4.25
C HIS A 73 -0.15 -17.17 -3.28
N VAL A 74 -0.01 -16.89 -1.99
CA VAL A 74 0.30 -17.90 -0.95
C VAL A 74 -0.74 -19.01 -0.82
N ASN A 75 -1.98 -18.78 -1.24
CA ASN A 75 -3.06 -19.75 -1.27
C ASN A 75 -3.46 -20.21 -2.70
N HIS A 76 -2.57 -20.01 -3.67
CA HIS A 76 -2.74 -20.57 -5.01
C HIS A 76 -2.65 -22.10 -4.99
N SER A 77 -3.53 -22.77 -5.73
CA SER A 77 -3.49 -24.22 -5.95
C SER A 77 -3.90 -24.55 -7.38
N ALA A 78 -3.69 -25.80 -7.79
CA ALA A 78 -4.10 -26.28 -9.11
C ALA A 78 -5.60 -26.09 -9.36
N ASP A 79 -6.41 -26.27 -8.33
CA ASP A 79 -7.88 -26.20 -8.43
C ASP A 79 -8.43 -24.79 -8.20
N ARG A 80 -7.60 -23.87 -7.69
CA ARG A 80 -8.03 -22.53 -7.32
C ARG A 80 -6.97 -21.50 -7.66
N THR A 81 -7.16 -20.80 -8.77
CA THR A 81 -6.28 -19.71 -9.19
C THR A 81 -6.34 -18.57 -8.19
N ARG A 82 -5.17 -18.19 -7.65
CA ARG A 82 -4.95 -17.00 -6.84
C ARG A 82 -3.61 -16.42 -7.23
N LEU A 83 -3.62 -15.28 -7.90
CA LEU A 83 -2.41 -14.57 -8.30
C LEU A 83 -2.28 -13.31 -7.46
N GLY A 84 -1.07 -13.08 -6.94
CA GLY A 84 -0.68 -11.84 -6.33
C GLY A 84 -0.24 -10.85 -7.41
N VAL A 85 -0.84 -9.68 -7.43
CA VAL A 85 -0.47 -8.56 -8.30
C VAL A 85 0.16 -7.49 -7.44
N LEU A 86 1.44 -7.23 -7.65
CA LEU A 86 2.26 -6.36 -6.82
C LEU A 86 2.64 -5.10 -7.58
N LEU A 87 2.33 -3.96 -6.99
CA LEU A 87 2.75 -2.63 -7.40
C LEU A 87 3.60 -2.01 -6.29
N CYS A 88 4.73 -1.42 -6.65
CA CYS A 88 5.60 -0.69 -5.75
C CYS A 88 5.82 0.74 -6.23
N ILE A 89 5.79 1.70 -5.30
CA ILE A 89 6.03 3.12 -5.53
C ILE A 89 7.14 3.54 -4.58
N ASN A 90 8.30 3.90 -5.11
CA ASN A 90 9.43 4.30 -4.29
C ASN A 90 9.22 5.69 -3.68
N GLY A 91 9.76 5.90 -2.48
CA GLY A 91 9.87 7.23 -1.91
C GLY A 91 8.60 7.83 -1.29
N VAL A 92 7.55 7.05 -1.10
CA VAL A 92 6.26 7.48 -0.54
C VAL A 92 6.42 8.07 0.86
N GLY A 93 6.86 7.28 1.83
CA GLY A 93 7.15 7.78 3.18
C GLY A 93 8.39 8.66 3.23
N ILE A 94 9.31 8.50 2.27
CA ILE A 94 10.48 9.38 2.12
C ILE A 94 10.02 10.81 1.84
N LEU A 95 9.07 11.02 0.93
CA LEU A 95 8.52 12.35 0.64
C LEU A 95 7.85 12.95 1.89
N ASN A 96 7.01 12.20 2.58
CA ASN A 96 6.37 12.69 3.80
C ASN A 96 7.40 13.05 4.90
N SER A 97 8.44 12.24 5.04
CA SER A 97 9.55 12.50 5.96
C SER A 97 10.40 13.70 5.51
N TRP A 98 10.61 13.87 4.22
CA TRP A 98 11.32 15.01 3.66
C TRP A 98 10.57 16.33 3.92
N VAL A 99 9.27 16.36 3.68
CA VAL A 99 8.41 17.52 4.00
C VAL A 99 8.48 17.86 5.47
N LYS A 100 8.39 16.85 6.36
CA LYS A 100 8.51 17.04 7.81
C LYS A 100 9.82 17.69 8.21
N ARG A 101 10.95 17.28 7.60
CA ARG A 101 12.29 17.74 7.99
C ARG A 101 12.71 19.07 7.35
N ASN A 102 12.23 19.34 6.13
CA ASN A 102 12.78 20.44 5.32
C ASN A 102 11.78 21.56 5.06
N VAL A 103 10.47 21.33 5.23
CA VAL A 103 9.42 22.31 4.93
C VAL A 103 8.66 22.70 6.19
N ALA A 104 8.29 21.75 7.01
CA ALA A 104 7.52 21.99 8.23
C ALA A 104 8.35 22.68 9.32
N PRO A 105 7.71 23.23 10.37
CA PRO A 105 8.44 23.76 11.52
C PRO A 105 9.39 22.74 12.14
N GLU A 106 10.56 23.19 12.58
CA GLU A 106 11.54 22.34 13.24
C GLU A 106 10.93 21.60 14.45
N GLY A 107 11.27 20.33 14.61
CA GLY A 107 10.78 19.50 15.71
C GLY A 107 9.33 19.06 15.65
N ILE A 108 8.58 19.43 14.59
CA ILE A 108 7.18 19.04 14.46
C ILE A 108 7.01 17.51 14.51
N SER A 109 5.99 17.03 15.24
CA SER A 109 5.60 15.60 15.22
C SER A 109 4.76 15.27 13.97
N TYR A 110 4.65 13.99 13.60
CA TYR A 110 3.75 13.60 12.51
C TYR A 110 2.28 13.93 12.79
N PRO A 111 1.72 13.73 13.99
CA PRO A 111 0.37 14.17 14.29
C PRO A 111 0.19 15.69 14.06
N ALA A 112 1.09 16.52 14.56
CA ALA A 112 1.01 17.97 14.36
C ALA A 112 1.20 18.39 12.88
N LEU A 113 2.01 17.66 12.10
CA LEU A 113 2.11 17.85 10.65
C LEU A 113 0.77 17.53 9.95
N ASN A 114 0.10 16.48 10.38
CA ASN A 114 -1.22 16.12 9.85
C ASN A 114 -2.28 17.17 10.21
N GLU A 115 -2.26 17.68 11.44
CA GLU A 115 -3.13 18.78 11.88
C GLU A 115 -2.87 20.04 11.04
N LEU A 116 -1.60 20.41 10.83
CA LEU A 116 -1.24 21.54 9.97
C LEU A 116 -1.77 21.33 8.53
N ALA A 117 -1.58 20.17 7.94
CA ALA A 117 -2.07 19.86 6.61
C ALA A 117 -3.62 19.85 6.53
N ALA A 118 -4.30 19.48 7.63
CA ALA A 118 -5.77 19.47 7.70
C ALA A 118 -6.40 20.88 7.67
N THR A 119 -5.63 21.94 7.94
CA THR A 119 -6.12 23.33 7.84
C THR A 119 -6.36 23.79 6.39
N VAL A 120 -5.86 23.03 5.43
CA VAL A 120 -5.95 23.33 3.99
C VAL A 120 -7.05 22.48 3.36
N PRO A 121 -7.84 23.01 2.41
CA PRO A 121 -8.90 22.23 1.76
C PRO A 121 -8.33 21.12 0.86
N ILE A 122 -9.19 20.14 0.54
CA ILE A 122 -8.90 19.07 -0.43
C ILE A 122 -8.44 19.66 -1.76
N GLY A 123 -7.38 19.08 -2.35
CA GLY A 123 -6.77 19.59 -3.58
C GLY A 123 -5.79 20.74 -3.35
N SER A 124 -5.50 21.11 -2.08
CA SER A 124 -4.48 22.09 -1.70
C SER A 124 -4.54 23.38 -2.51
N GLU A 125 -5.77 23.87 -2.80
CA GLU A 125 -6.03 25.08 -3.61
C GLU A 125 -5.29 25.09 -4.96
N GLY A 126 -5.20 23.91 -5.59
CA GLY A 126 -4.56 23.73 -6.89
C GLY A 126 -3.06 23.39 -6.84
N LEU A 127 -2.45 23.35 -5.64
CA LEU A 127 -1.09 22.85 -5.49
C LEU A 127 -1.10 21.31 -5.56
N SER A 128 -0.26 20.71 -6.38
CA SER A 128 -0.06 19.25 -6.36
C SER A 128 1.39 18.83 -6.48
N ILE A 129 1.70 17.65 -5.98
CA ILE A 129 3.06 17.09 -5.99
C ILE A 129 3.03 15.73 -6.67
N LEU A 130 3.91 15.54 -7.67
CA LEU A 130 4.25 14.23 -8.22
C LEU A 130 5.31 13.58 -7.32
N PRO A 131 5.05 12.43 -6.66
CA PRO A 131 5.91 11.94 -5.58
C PRO A 131 7.06 11.04 -6.03
N PHE A 132 7.55 11.19 -7.26
CA PHE A 132 8.42 10.20 -7.89
C PHE A 132 9.93 10.49 -7.78
N GLY A 133 10.35 11.29 -6.80
CA GLY A 133 11.76 11.64 -6.58
C GLY A 133 12.69 10.45 -6.29
N ASN A 134 12.14 9.30 -5.91
CA ASN A 134 12.85 8.03 -5.79
C ASN A 134 12.40 6.99 -6.84
N GLY A 135 11.70 7.44 -7.87
CA GLY A 135 11.16 6.61 -8.93
C GLY A 135 9.81 5.96 -8.58
N ALA A 136 9.24 5.30 -9.55
CA ALA A 136 7.96 4.59 -9.48
C ALA A 136 8.06 3.14 -9.97
N GLU A 137 9.27 2.62 -10.06
CA GLU A 137 9.56 1.30 -10.62
C GLU A 137 8.80 1.05 -11.93
N ARG A 138 8.07 -0.06 -12.00
CA ARG A 138 7.35 -0.49 -13.20
C ARG A 138 6.09 0.33 -13.48
N MET A 139 5.48 0.95 -12.47
CA MET A 139 4.19 1.62 -12.59
C MET A 139 4.16 2.64 -13.74
N LEU A 140 5.26 3.34 -13.93
CA LEU A 140 5.45 4.31 -15.03
C LEU A 140 6.28 3.73 -16.19
N GLN A 141 6.22 2.40 -16.42
CA GLN A 141 6.95 1.69 -17.48
C GLN A 141 8.47 1.97 -17.44
N ASN A 142 9.03 2.07 -16.23
CA ASN A 142 10.43 2.46 -15.96
C ASN A 142 10.83 3.85 -16.49
N LYS A 143 9.87 4.71 -16.84
CA LYS A 143 10.16 6.11 -17.15
C LYS A 143 10.58 6.83 -15.87
N GLN A 144 11.58 7.69 -16.00
CA GLN A 144 12.05 8.55 -14.91
C GLN A 144 11.19 9.81 -14.87
N VAL A 145 10.44 9.96 -13.78
CA VAL A 145 9.68 11.18 -13.47
C VAL A 145 10.13 11.61 -12.09
N ASP A 146 10.71 12.77 -12.00
CA ASP A 146 11.18 13.32 -10.73
C ASP A 146 10.03 13.79 -9.84
N CYS A 147 10.36 14.09 -8.57
CA CYS A 147 9.42 14.82 -7.72
C CYS A 147 9.28 16.26 -8.25
N SER A 148 8.06 16.68 -8.49
CA SER A 148 7.77 18.02 -8.97
C SER A 148 6.57 18.64 -8.27
N ILE A 149 6.62 19.95 -8.08
CA ILE A 149 5.55 20.75 -7.47
C ILE A 149 4.89 21.57 -8.58
N HIS A 150 3.58 21.45 -8.72
CA HIS A 150 2.80 22.11 -9.76
C HIS A 150 1.75 23.05 -9.16
N GLY A 151 1.50 24.17 -9.84
CA GLY A 151 0.47 25.11 -9.45
C GLY A 151 0.84 25.99 -8.24
N LEU A 152 2.13 26.09 -7.87
CA LEU A 152 2.59 26.90 -6.75
C LEU A 152 2.30 28.38 -7.01
N ASN A 153 1.55 29.01 -6.09
CA ASN A 153 1.26 30.43 -6.06
C ASN A 153 1.74 31.03 -4.73
N PHE A 154 2.68 31.95 -4.79
CA PHE A 154 3.34 32.51 -3.60
C PHE A 154 2.41 33.37 -2.72
N ASN A 155 1.28 33.83 -3.23
CA ASN A 155 0.31 34.61 -2.47
C ASN A 155 -0.69 33.74 -1.68
N ILE A 156 -0.81 32.45 -2.02
CA ILE A 156 -1.79 31.52 -1.44
C ILE A 156 -1.10 30.42 -0.66
N HIS A 157 -0.11 29.77 -1.27
CA HIS A 157 0.43 28.52 -0.75
C HIS A 157 1.51 28.74 0.29
N ASN A 158 1.43 27.97 1.34
CA ASN A 158 2.39 27.93 2.44
C ASN A 158 2.75 26.46 2.77
N LYS A 159 3.53 26.25 3.84
CA LYS A 159 3.98 24.91 4.27
C LYS A 159 2.84 23.91 4.57
N ALA A 160 1.66 24.40 4.99
CA ALA A 160 0.50 23.52 5.22
C ALA A 160 -0.02 22.94 3.89
N HIS A 161 -0.06 23.75 2.84
CA HIS A 161 -0.42 23.32 1.49
C HIS A 161 0.57 22.30 0.95
N ILE A 162 1.87 22.51 1.13
CA ILE A 162 2.90 21.55 0.71
C ILE A 162 2.74 20.22 1.45
N ALA A 163 2.48 20.26 2.77
CA ALA A 163 2.28 19.08 3.57
C ALA A 163 1.04 18.28 3.11
N ARG A 164 -0.07 18.98 2.81
CA ARG A 164 -1.28 18.36 2.28
C ARG A 164 -1.08 17.82 0.87
N ALA A 165 -0.55 18.61 -0.04
CA ALA A 165 -0.30 18.22 -1.43
C ALA A 165 0.64 17.03 -1.55
N ALA A 166 1.62 16.91 -0.63
CA ALA A 166 2.50 15.74 -0.58
C ALA A 166 1.74 14.48 -0.21
N GLN A 167 0.89 14.50 0.82
CA GLN A 167 0.08 13.34 1.21
C GLN A 167 -0.96 12.97 0.13
N GLU A 168 -1.64 13.96 -0.45
CA GLU A 168 -2.58 13.74 -1.55
C GLU A 168 -1.87 13.18 -2.79
N GLY A 169 -0.71 13.72 -3.17
CA GLY A 169 0.09 13.20 -4.29
C GLY A 169 0.52 11.76 -4.11
N ILE A 170 0.88 11.38 -2.87
CA ILE A 170 1.16 9.98 -2.53
C ILE A 170 -0.11 9.12 -2.70
N VAL A 171 -1.25 9.55 -2.18
CA VAL A 171 -2.54 8.85 -2.34
C VAL A 171 -2.90 8.68 -3.81
N PHE A 172 -2.74 9.74 -4.61
CA PHE A 172 -3.05 9.70 -6.04
C PHE A 172 -2.14 8.73 -6.81
N SER A 173 -0.90 8.57 -6.38
CA SER A 173 -0.03 7.54 -6.95
C SER A 173 -0.51 6.11 -6.61
N PHE A 174 -1.07 5.87 -5.42
CA PHE A 174 -1.74 4.61 -5.09
C PHE A 174 -2.97 4.38 -5.96
N LYS A 175 -3.83 5.40 -6.10
CA LYS A 175 -5.02 5.34 -6.95
C LYS A 175 -4.66 5.01 -8.41
N TYR A 176 -3.66 5.68 -8.96
CA TYR A 176 -3.15 5.42 -10.31
C TYR A 176 -2.70 3.96 -10.48
N GLY A 177 -1.99 3.43 -9.48
CA GLY A 177 -1.59 2.02 -9.46
C GLY A 177 -2.77 1.05 -9.31
N MET A 178 -3.77 1.40 -8.51
CA MET A 178 -5.00 0.60 -8.38
C MET A 178 -5.83 0.61 -9.66
N ASP A 179 -5.81 1.70 -10.43
CA ASP A 179 -6.48 1.74 -11.74
C ASP A 179 -5.84 0.75 -12.72
N ILE A 180 -4.53 0.57 -12.70
CA ILE A 180 -3.86 -0.49 -13.46
C ILE A 180 -4.38 -1.89 -13.07
N MET A 181 -4.60 -2.12 -11.78
CA MET A 181 -5.18 -3.39 -11.31
C MET A 181 -6.63 -3.56 -11.76
N ASN A 182 -7.42 -2.48 -11.77
CA ASN A 182 -8.79 -2.50 -12.30
C ASN A 182 -8.80 -2.82 -13.82
N GLU A 183 -7.87 -2.24 -14.60
CA GLU A 183 -7.69 -2.58 -16.02
C GLU A 183 -7.36 -4.07 -16.21
N MET A 184 -6.69 -4.70 -15.27
CA MET A 184 -6.45 -6.15 -15.25
C MET A 184 -7.68 -6.98 -14.81
N GLY A 185 -8.80 -6.33 -14.50
CA GLY A 185 -10.05 -6.98 -14.09
C GLY A 185 -10.06 -7.40 -12.61
N ILE A 186 -9.28 -6.75 -11.77
CA ILE A 186 -9.39 -6.88 -10.30
C ILE A 186 -10.44 -5.87 -9.84
N ASP A 187 -11.60 -6.35 -9.44
CA ASP A 187 -12.66 -5.55 -8.84
C ASP A 187 -12.36 -5.33 -7.35
N ILE A 188 -11.84 -4.14 -7.03
CA ILE A 188 -11.32 -3.83 -5.69
C ILE A 188 -12.48 -3.59 -4.72
N GLY A 189 -12.73 -4.55 -3.81
CA GLY A 189 -13.80 -4.49 -2.83
C GLY A 189 -13.38 -3.94 -1.46
N VAL A 190 -12.12 -4.15 -1.05
CA VAL A 190 -11.62 -3.69 0.26
C VAL A 190 -10.11 -3.49 0.23
N ILE A 191 -9.64 -2.45 0.92
CA ILE A 191 -8.22 -2.20 1.18
C ILE A 191 -7.94 -2.54 2.64
N ARG A 192 -7.01 -3.45 2.90
CA ARG A 192 -6.55 -3.79 4.24
C ARG A 192 -5.12 -3.31 4.44
N ALA A 193 -4.85 -2.73 5.60
CA ALA A 193 -3.53 -2.21 5.94
C ALA A 193 -3.21 -2.40 7.43
N GLY A 194 -1.92 -2.45 7.74
CA GLY A 194 -1.46 -2.32 9.12
C GLY A 194 -1.71 -0.90 9.64
N ASN A 195 -2.09 -0.77 10.91
CA ASN A 195 -2.25 0.53 11.57
C ASN A 195 -0.87 1.15 11.88
N ALA A 196 -0.15 1.54 10.85
CA ALA A 196 1.23 2.03 10.93
C ALA A 196 1.54 3.03 9.79
N ASN A 197 2.64 3.78 9.94
CA ASN A 197 3.19 4.67 8.92
C ASN A 197 2.15 5.69 8.41
N LEU A 198 2.01 5.86 7.11
CA LEU A 198 1.05 6.81 6.51
C LEU A 198 -0.41 6.49 6.84
N PHE A 199 -0.75 5.22 7.11
CA PHE A 199 -2.09 4.86 7.56
C PHE A 199 -2.43 5.39 8.97
N LEU A 200 -1.48 5.99 9.69
CA LEU A 200 -1.77 6.77 10.91
C LEU A 200 -2.30 8.17 10.60
N SER A 201 -2.09 8.70 9.37
CA SER A 201 -2.62 10.00 8.98
C SER A 201 -4.10 9.92 8.60
N PRO A 202 -4.99 10.68 9.26
CA PRO A 202 -6.38 10.79 8.83
C PRO A 202 -6.52 11.30 7.39
N ILE A 203 -5.70 12.29 6.99
CA ILE A 203 -5.72 12.83 5.62
C ILE A 203 -5.44 11.74 4.60
N PHE A 204 -4.42 10.92 4.83
CA PHE A 204 -4.05 9.83 3.93
C PHE A 204 -5.18 8.80 3.78
N ARG A 205 -5.77 8.38 4.90
CA ARG A 205 -6.86 7.40 4.91
C ARG A 205 -8.13 7.93 4.23
N ASP A 206 -8.54 9.15 4.61
CA ASP A 206 -9.74 9.79 4.05
C ASP A 206 -9.59 10.03 2.55
N ALA A 207 -8.41 10.50 2.13
CA ALA A 207 -8.13 10.74 0.72
C ALA A 207 -8.12 9.44 -0.08
N LEU A 208 -7.49 8.37 0.45
CA LEU A 208 -7.43 7.08 -0.24
C LEU A 208 -8.83 6.43 -0.33
N ALA A 209 -9.58 6.40 0.77
CA ALA A 209 -10.96 5.90 0.75
C ALA A 209 -11.84 6.72 -0.21
N GLY A 210 -11.75 8.06 -0.15
CA GLY A 210 -12.55 8.95 -0.97
C GLY A 210 -12.26 8.82 -2.46
N VAL A 211 -10.97 8.80 -2.87
CA VAL A 211 -10.60 8.74 -4.30
C VAL A 211 -10.77 7.35 -4.92
N THR A 212 -10.72 6.30 -4.11
CA THR A 212 -10.94 4.92 -4.60
C THR A 212 -12.39 4.47 -4.49
N GLY A 213 -13.19 5.14 -3.66
CA GLY A 213 -14.54 4.69 -3.32
C GLY A 213 -14.55 3.39 -2.51
N THR A 214 -13.42 3.00 -1.90
CA THR A 214 -13.24 1.68 -1.29
C THR A 214 -13.01 1.81 0.21
N VAL A 215 -13.65 0.93 0.98
CA VAL A 215 -13.47 0.83 2.44
C VAL A 215 -12.03 0.44 2.79
N ILE A 216 -11.45 1.10 3.79
CA ILE A 216 -10.14 0.76 4.33
C ILE A 216 -10.32 0.13 5.72
N GLU A 217 -9.79 -1.06 5.90
CA GLU A 217 -9.75 -1.77 7.18
C GLU A 217 -8.32 -1.76 7.74
N LEU A 218 -8.15 -1.29 8.99
CA LEU A 218 -6.86 -1.26 9.67
C LEU A 218 -6.75 -2.37 10.71
N TYR A 219 -5.58 -3.02 10.72
CA TYR A 219 -5.31 -4.16 11.58
C TYR A 219 -4.00 -3.99 12.38
N ASP A 220 -3.94 -4.64 13.55
CA ASP A 220 -2.70 -4.76 14.34
C ASP A 220 -1.95 -6.02 13.93
N THR A 221 -1.20 -5.93 12.84
CA THR A 221 -0.42 -7.05 12.31
C THR A 221 0.73 -6.57 11.42
N ASN A 222 1.63 -7.47 11.11
CA ASN A 222 2.76 -7.24 10.19
C ASN A 222 3.17 -8.52 9.46
N GLY A 223 4.08 -8.41 8.50
CA GLY A 223 4.52 -9.52 7.67
C GLY A 223 5.15 -10.70 8.44
N ALA A 224 5.78 -10.44 9.60
CA ALA A 224 6.34 -11.52 10.43
C ALA A 224 5.24 -12.40 11.03
N VAL A 225 4.14 -11.79 11.48
CA VAL A 225 2.94 -12.53 11.92
C VAL A 225 2.35 -13.33 10.77
N GLY A 226 2.32 -12.77 9.54
CA GLY A 226 1.88 -13.49 8.34
C GLY A 226 2.72 -14.73 8.07
N ALA A 227 4.05 -14.60 8.12
CA ALA A 227 4.97 -15.71 7.93
C ALA A 227 4.76 -16.81 8.99
N ALA A 228 4.61 -16.42 10.27
CA ALA A 228 4.35 -17.38 11.35
C ALA A 228 3.01 -18.10 11.18
N LYS A 229 1.95 -17.40 10.80
CA LYS A 229 0.64 -18.00 10.51
C LYS A 229 0.69 -18.93 9.31
N GLY A 230 1.38 -18.53 8.22
CA GLY A 230 1.58 -19.35 7.05
C GLY A 230 2.31 -20.66 7.38
N ALA A 231 3.37 -20.59 8.20
CA ALA A 231 4.08 -21.75 8.69
C ALA A 231 3.20 -22.64 9.57
N GLY A 232 2.39 -22.04 10.46
CA GLY A 232 1.46 -22.77 11.33
C GLY A 232 0.36 -23.51 10.56
N ILE A 233 -0.20 -22.89 9.52
CA ILE A 233 -1.16 -23.54 8.62
C ILE A 233 -0.50 -24.71 7.90
N GLY A 234 0.68 -24.50 7.32
CA GLY A 234 1.41 -25.53 6.61
C GLY A 234 1.89 -26.70 7.48
N ALA A 235 2.08 -26.46 8.78
CA ALA A 235 2.43 -27.47 9.78
C ALA A 235 1.22 -28.17 10.40
N GLY A 236 -0.02 -27.77 10.07
CA GLY A 236 -1.23 -28.32 10.67
C GLY A 236 -1.48 -27.87 12.12
N ILE A 237 -0.82 -26.79 12.58
CA ILE A 237 -1.10 -26.17 13.89
C ILE A 237 -2.47 -25.50 13.87
N TYR A 238 -2.84 -24.90 12.73
CA TYR A 238 -4.18 -24.41 12.44
C TYR A 238 -4.85 -25.32 11.42
N ALA A 239 -6.09 -25.72 11.71
CA ALA A 239 -6.86 -26.59 10.81
C ALA A 239 -7.30 -25.84 9.53
N SER A 240 -7.41 -24.51 9.59
CA SER A 240 -7.82 -23.69 8.45
C SER A 240 -7.25 -22.26 8.54
N ALA A 241 -7.40 -21.49 7.46
CA ALA A 241 -7.07 -20.09 7.44
C ALA A 241 -7.99 -19.29 8.40
N GLU A 242 -9.27 -19.65 8.49
CA GLU A 242 -10.24 -19.02 9.38
C GLU A 242 -9.78 -19.14 10.84
N GLU A 243 -9.32 -20.30 11.26
CA GLU A 243 -8.75 -20.53 12.59
C GLU A 243 -7.49 -19.68 12.82
N ALA A 244 -6.57 -19.66 11.85
CA ALA A 244 -5.33 -18.90 11.95
C ALA A 244 -5.58 -17.40 12.08
N PHE A 245 -6.66 -16.87 11.48
CA PHE A 245 -7.01 -15.44 11.51
C PHE A 245 -8.11 -15.09 12.52
N ALA A 246 -8.63 -16.02 13.30
CA ALA A 246 -9.66 -15.77 14.32
C ALA A 246 -9.23 -14.70 15.37
N SER A 247 -7.92 -14.60 15.64
CA SER A 247 -7.36 -13.60 16.56
C SER A 247 -7.01 -12.26 15.90
N LEU A 248 -7.19 -12.11 14.58
CA LEU A 248 -6.86 -10.87 13.86
C LEU A 248 -7.88 -9.79 14.21
N LYS A 249 -7.41 -8.73 14.86
CA LYS A 249 -8.28 -7.63 15.32
C LYS A 249 -8.29 -6.50 14.32
N LYS A 250 -9.49 -6.17 13.84
CA LYS A 250 -9.74 -4.92 13.12
C LYS A 250 -9.76 -3.77 14.12
N ILE A 251 -8.85 -2.80 13.94
CA ILE A 251 -8.69 -1.63 14.82
C ILE A 251 -9.63 -0.52 14.42
N ASN A 252 -9.73 -0.27 13.11
CA ASN A 252 -10.51 0.83 12.56
C ASN A 252 -11.03 0.48 11.17
N VAL A 253 -12.14 1.13 10.80
CA VAL A 253 -12.73 1.08 9.46
C VAL A 253 -12.92 2.51 8.98
N ILE A 254 -12.45 2.82 7.78
CA ILE A 254 -12.61 4.12 7.15
C ILE A 254 -13.51 3.91 5.93
N GLU A 255 -14.71 4.44 6.02
CA GLU A 255 -15.68 4.45 4.93
C GLU A 255 -15.41 5.63 4.00
N PRO A 256 -15.64 5.48 2.68
CA PRO A 256 -15.62 6.60 1.76
C PRO A 256 -16.66 7.66 2.14
N ASP A 257 -16.22 8.91 2.33
CA ASP A 257 -17.12 10.03 2.58
C ASP A 257 -17.61 10.61 1.23
N GLY A 258 -18.85 10.33 0.87
CA GLY A 258 -19.45 10.76 -0.39
C GLY A 258 -19.40 12.28 -0.62
N LEU A 259 -19.44 13.09 0.44
CA LEU A 259 -19.35 14.57 0.32
C LEU A 259 -17.94 15.05 -0.05
N LYS A 260 -16.92 14.24 0.25
CA LYS A 260 -15.52 14.52 -0.04
C LYS A 260 -15.03 13.82 -1.31
N ALA A 261 -15.67 12.72 -1.71
CA ALA A 261 -15.25 11.89 -2.83
C ALA A 261 -15.09 12.69 -4.13
N ASP A 262 -16.07 13.48 -4.51
CA ASP A 262 -16.02 14.31 -5.72
C ASP A 262 -14.83 15.27 -5.73
N LYS A 263 -14.51 15.86 -4.56
CA LYS A 263 -13.36 16.77 -4.43
C LYS A 263 -12.03 16.02 -4.58
N TYR A 264 -11.91 14.82 -3.99
CA TYR A 264 -10.71 13.99 -4.16
C TYR A 264 -10.56 13.49 -5.60
N CYS A 265 -11.66 13.07 -6.24
CA CYS A 265 -11.65 12.67 -7.64
C CYS A 265 -11.24 13.86 -8.55
N GLY A 266 -11.80 15.02 -8.35
CA GLY A 266 -11.40 16.24 -9.11
C GLY A 266 -9.92 16.59 -8.92
N ALA A 267 -9.41 16.52 -7.69
CA ALA A 267 -7.99 16.76 -7.42
C ALA A 267 -7.09 15.68 -8.04
N PHE A 268 -7.54 14.41 -8.07
CA PHE A 268 -6.84 13.31 -8.73
C PHE A 268 -6.75 13.52 -10.26
N GLU A 269 -7.83 13.93 -10.92
CA GLU A 269 -7.78 14.18 -12.37
C GLU A 269 -6.79 15.29 -12.72
N VAL A 270 -6.74 16.39 -11.96
CA VAL A 270 -5.75 17.44 -12.14
C VAL A 270 -4.32 16.91 -11.93
N TRP A 271 -4.10 16.07 -10.91
CA TRP A 271 -2.81 15.44 -10.65
C TRP A 271 -2.41 14.49 -11.78
N LYS A 272 -3.36 13.69 -12.28
CA LYS A 272 -3.16 12.74 -13.38
C LYS A 272 -2.78 13.43 -14.68
N GLU A 273 -3.45 14.53 -15.04
CA GLU A 273 -3.07 15.35 -16.20
C GLU A 273 -1.61 15.84 -16.12
N ARG A 274 -1.17 16.22 -14.92
CA ARG A 274 0.23 16.68 -14.70
C ARG A 274 1.21 15.51 -14.85
N LEU A 275 0.86 14.33 -14.35
CA LEU A 275 1.66 13.12 -14.55
C LEU A 275 1.75 12.76 -16.03
N GLU A 276 0.63 12.76 -16.76
CA GLU A 276 0.60 12.45 -18.19
C GLU A 276 1.49 13.41 -19.00
N LYS A 277 1.46 14.72 -18.68
CA LYS A 277 2.36 15.70 -19.28
C LYS A 277 3.83 15.46 -18.95
N ALA A 278 4.14 14.96 -17.77
CA ALA A 278 5.51 14.62 -17.37
C ALA A 278 6.01 13.31 -18.03
N LEU A 279 5.09 12.45 -18.46
CA LEU A 279 5.38 11.19 -19.15
C LEU A 279 5.49 11.33 -20.67
N ALA A 280 4.95 12.42 -21.24
CA ALA A 280 4.98 12.69 -22.67
C ALA A 280 6.39 13.08 -23.14
#